data_68771d289199532bc8963c41d403fceb
#
_entry.id   68771d289199532bc8963c41d403fceb
#
_cell.length_a   1.000
_cell.length_b   1.000
_cell.length_c   1.000
_cell.angle_alpha   90.00
_cell.angle_beta   90.00
_cell.angle_gamma   90.00
#
_symmetry.space_group_name_H-M   'P 1'
#
loop_
_entity.id
_entity.type
_entity.pdbx_description
1 polymer ?
#
loop_
_entity_poly.entity_id
_entity_poly.type
_entity_poly.pdbx_seq_one_letter_code
_entity_poly.pdbx_strand_id
1 'polypeptide(L)'
;MLDLEDIEKDSGRVLQKVTKAEREAASTKHRFDKGQVLYSKLRPYLNKVVLADEAGYCTSEILPLEFTEAVVPAYARYYLMSPTFLKYANKCSYGVKMPRLGTADGKKAIFPIPPVEEQLRIVSAIDSAFGLLDNIASLLA
;
A
#
# COMPACT_ATOMS: atom_id res chain seq x y z
N MET A 1 12.21 -1.27 10.91
CA MET A 1 12.27 -1.73 9.51
C MET A 1 11.02 -2.52 9.18
N LEU A 2 10.37 -2.20 8.09
CA LEU A 2 9.10 -2.80 7.68
C LEU A 2 9.35 -3.95 6.67
N ASP A 3 8.77 -5.10 6.94
CA ASP A 3 8.76 -6.24 6.02
C ASP A 3 7.33 -6.66 5.70
N LEU A 4 7.16 -7.52 4.71
CA LEU A 4 5.84 -7.95 4.24
C LEU A 4 4.99 -8.61 5.32
N GLU A 5 5.62 -9.36 6.23
CA GLU A 5 4.93 -10.00 7.36
C GLU A 5 4.36 -9.01 8.37
N ASP A 6 4.87 -7.78 8.38
CA ASP A 6 4.42 -6.73 9.28
C ASP A 6 3.15 -6.04 8.80
N ILE A 7 2.69 -6.36 7.59
CA ILE A 7 1.54 -5.72 6.94
C ILE A 7 0.40 -6.72 6.77
N GLU A 8 -0.77 -6.34 7.26
CA GLU A 8 -1.99 -7.15 7.08
C GLU A 8 -2.48 -7.08 5.64
N LYS A 9 -2.82 -8.24 5.07
CA LYS A 9 -3.43 -8.30 3.74
C LYS A 9 -4.78 -7.60 3.71
N ASP A 10 -5.13 -7.02 2.57
CA ASP A 10 -6.40 -6.36 2.27
C ASP A 10 -6.71 -5.10 3.08
N SER A 11 -6.10 -4.88 4.22
CA SER A 11 -6.30 -3.67 5.04
C SER A 11 -5.12 -2.71 5.00
N GLY A 12 -3.91 -3.22 4.76
CA GLY A 12 -2.68 -2.44 4.82
C GLY A 12 -2.32 -1.95 6.22
N ARG A 13 -2.93 -2.52 7.27
CA ARG A 13 -2.56 -2.17 8.65
C ARG A 13 -1.16 -2.69 8.97
N VAL A 14 -0.37 -1.87 9.67
CA VAL A 14 0.93 -2.29 10.18
C VAL A 14 0.68 -3.07 11.47
N LEU A 15 0.97 -4.37 11.44
CA LEU A 15 0.75 -5.29 12.57
C LEU A 15 1.79 -5.11 13.66
N GLN A 16 3.03 -4.80 13.27
CA GLN A 16 4.14 -4.58 14.19
C GLN A 16 5.18 -3.66 13.56
N LYS A 17 5.92 -2.95 14.42
CA LYS A 17 7.06 -2.13 14.01
C LYS A 17 8.31 -2.70 14.64
N VAL A 18 9.27 -3.10 13.80
CA VAL A 18 10.52 -3.70 14.22
C VAL A 18 11.66 -2.77 13.87
N THR A 19 12.57 -2.51 14.80
CA THR A 19 13.72 -1.66 14.52
C THR A 19 14.71 -2.37 13.60
N LYS A 20 15.54 -1.57 12.93
CA LYS A 20 16.61 -2.09 12.07
C LYS A 20 17.62 -2.95 12.87
N ALA A 21 17.83 -2.61 14.12
CA ALA A 21 18.74 -3.36 15.01
C ALA A 21 18.14 -4.73 15.41
N GLU A 22 16.83 -4.82 15.51
CA GLU A 22 16.13 -6.07 15.86
C GLU A 22 15.99 -7.03 14.69
N ARG A 23 16.11 -6.51 13.48
CA ARG A 23 15.98 -7.32 12.25
C ARG A 23 17.25 -7.26 11.44
N GLU A 24 18.00 -8.37 11.44
CA GLU A 24 19.11 -8.53 10.52
C GLU A 24 18.59 -8.59 9.09
N ALA A 25 18.96 -7.60 8.30
CA ALA A 25 18.52 -7.56 6.93
C ALA A 25 19.65 -8.02 6.00
N ALA A 26 19.44 -9.17 5.40
CA ALA A 26 20.33 -9.73 4.38
C ALA A 26 20.15 -9.08 3.00
N SER A 27 19.11 -8.27 2.81
CA SER A 27 18.73 -7.71 1.50
C SER A 27 18.87 -6.20 1.43
N THR A 28 18.89 -5.69 0.20
CA THR A 28 18.79 -4.26 -0.10
C THR A 28 17.54 -3.68 0.52
N LYS A 29 17.66 -2.46 1.06
CA LYS A 29 16.58 -1.76 1.75
C LYS A 29 16.24 -0.47 1.03
N HIS A 30 14.98 -0.08 1.11
CA HIS A 30 14.53 1.25 0.72
C HIS A 30 14.25 2.10 1.96
N ARG A 31 14.73 3.33 1.95
CA ARG A 31 14.30 4.32 2.93
C ARG A 31 12.97 4.90 2.49
N PHE A 32 12.07 5.17 3.43
CA PHE A 32 10.84 5.88 3.17
C PHE A 32 10.63 7.00 4.20
N ASP A 33 9.84 7.99 3.80
CA ASP A 33 9.47 9.12 4.64
C ASP A 33 7.98 9.07 4.98
N LYS A 34 7.62 9.79 6.05
CA LYS A 34 6.22 9.95 6.43
C LYS A 34 5.39 10.52 5.26
N GLY A 35 4.23 9.97 5.03
CA GLY A 35 3.30 10.41 3.98
C GLY A 35 3.49 9.70 2.64
N GLN A 36 4.55 8.90 2.48
CA GLN A 36 4.70 8.07 1.28
C GLN A 36 3.80 6.85 1.35
N VAL A 37 3.39 6.36 0.18
CA VAL A 37 2.61 5.13 0.04
C VAL A 37 3.57 3.98 -0.20
N LEU A 38 3.48 2.96 0.62
CA LEU A 38 4.34 1.77 0.55
C LEU A 38 3.56 0.65 -0.13
N TYR A 39 4.01 0.26 -1.31
CA TYR A 39 3.36 -0.75 -2.14
C TYR A 39 4.17 -2.04 -2.18
N SER A 40 3.56 -3.15 -1.81
CA SER A 40 4.17 -4.48 -1.94
C SER A 40 4.04 -4.99 -3.38
N LYS A 41 5.15 -5.09 -4.08
CA LYS A 41 5.19 -5.66 -5.44
C LYS A 41 5.20 -7.19 -5.44
N LEU A 42 5.55 -7.81 -4.32
CA LEU A 42 5.54 -9.26 -4.17
C LEU A 42 4.16 -9.75 -3.77
N ARG A 43 3.67 -10.75 -4.46
CA ARG A 43 2.34 -11.31 -4.25
C ARG A 43 1.26 -10.22 -4.20
N PRO A 44 1.04 -9.50 -5.32
CA PRO A 44 0.09 -8.37 -5.35
C PRO A 44 -1.32 -8.76 -4.89
N TYR A 45 -1.70 -10.02 -5.05
CA TYR A 45 -3.01 -10.52 -4.62
C TYR A 45 -3.26 -10.40 -3.11
N LEU A 46 -2.22 -10.25 -2.30
CA LEU A 46 -2.36 -10.02 -0.86
C LEU A 46 -2.78 -8.58 -0.54
N ASN A 47 -2.72 -7.69 -1.51
CA ASN A 47 -3.21 -6.31 -1.40
C ASN A 47 -2.64 -5.59 -0.18
N LYS A 48 -1.32 -5.56 -0.07
CA LYS A 48 -0.60 -4.91 1.03
C LYS A 48 -0.11 -3.54 0.61
N VAL A 49 -0.81 -2.49 1.01
CA VAL A 49 -0.49 -1.10 0.71
C VAL A 49 -0.62 -0.27 1.98
N VAL A 50 0.41 0.47 2.33
CA VAL A 50 0.49 1.24 3.57
C VAL A 50 0.70 2.72 3.27
N LEU A 51 0.00 3.59 3.99
CA LEU A 51 0.35 5.01 4.09
C LEU A 51 1.26 5.17 5.30
N ALA A 52 2.51 5.59 5.07
CA ALA A 52 3.51 5.68 6.12
C ALA A 52 3.18 6.80 7.12
N ASP A 53 3.07 6.46 8.40
CA ASP A 53 2.83 7.39 9.49
C ASP A 53 4.11 7.95 10.10
N GLU A 54 5.24 7.38 9.76
CA GLU A 54 6.58 7.82 10.19
C GLU A 54 7.62 7.41 9.15
N ALA A 55 8.83 7.98 9.24
CA ALA A 55 9.94 7.58 8.39
C ALA A 55 10.55 6.25 8.86
N GLY A 56 11.17 5.51 7.93
CA GLY A 56 11.80 4.24 8.26
C GLY A 56 12.46 3.58 7.06
N TYR A 57 12.67 2.28 7.17
CA TYR A 57 13.24 1.44 6.12
C TYR A 57 12.30 0.27 5.84
N CYS A 58 12.28 -0.19 4.60
CA CYS A 58 11.53 -1.36 4.18
C CYS A 58 12.39 -2.27 3.30
N THR A 59 11.93 -3.50 3.10
CA THR A 59 12.63 -4.45 2.22
C THR A 59 12.53 -4.02 0.76
N SER A 60 13.36 -4.60 -0.11
CA SER A 60 13.35 -4.30 -1.54
C SER A 60 12.05 -4.71 -2.25
N GLU A 61 11.24 -5.55 -1.63
CA GLU A 61 9.94 -5.96 -2.17
C GLU A 61 8.82 -4.94 -1.93
N ILE A 62 9.09 -3.94 -1.12
CA ILE A 62 8.18 -2.81 -0.86
C ILE A 62 8.71 -1.58 -1.58
N LEU A 63 7.86 -0.95 -2.37
CA LEU A 63 8.20 0.28 -3.11
C LEU A 63 7.62 1.50 -2.40
N PRO A 64 8.48 2.41 -1.89
CA PRO A 64 8.02 3.71 -1.43
C PRO A 64 7.65 4.57 -2.64
N LEU A 65 6.40 5.02 -2.68
CA LEU A 65 5.87 5.85 -3.74
C LEU A 65 5.71 7.28 -3.25
N GLU A 66 6.33 8.20 -3.96
CA GLU A 66 6.17 9.63 -3.75
C GLU A 66 5.36 10.22 -4.89
N PHE A 67 4.36 11.04 -4.54
CA PHE A 67 3.48 11.65 -5.52
C PHE A 67 3.69 13.16 -5.58
N THR A 68 3.34 13.76 -6.73
CA THR A 68 3.31 15.20 -6.89
C THR A 68 2.13 15.79 -6.11
N GLU A 69 2.05 17.12 -6.06
CA GLU A 69 0.93 17.84 -5.41
C GLU A 69 -0.44 17.52 -6.04
N ALA A 70 -0.47 17.02 -7.28
CA ALA A 70 -1.70 16.64 -7.95
C ALA A 70 -2.36 15.39 -7.35
N VAL A 71 -1.66 14.60 -6.55
CA VAL A 71 -2.15 13.35 -6.00
C VAL A 71 -2.12 13.38 -4.48
N VAL A 72 -3.28 13.17 -3.86
CA VAL A 72 -3.39 12.99 -2.41
C VAL A 72 -2.93 11.57 -2.07
N PRO A 73 -1.92 11.40 -1.20
CA PRO A 73 -1.39 10.06 -0.88
C PRO A 73 -2.44 9.08 -0.37
N ALA A 74 -3.37 9.51 0.47
CA ALA A 74 -4.45 8.66 0.96
C ALA A 74 -5.36 8.17 -0.18
N TYR A 75 -5.64 9.03 -1.17
CA TYR A 75 -6.37 8.64 -2.37
C TYR A 75 -5.60 7.59 -3.18
N ALA A 76 -4.31 7.81 -3.38
CA ALA A 76 -3.44 6.87 -4.09
C ALA A 76 -3.43 5.51 -3.41
N ARG A 77 -3.34 5.47 -2.09
CA ARG A 77 -3.40 4.22 -1.32
C ARG A 77 -4.70 3.48 -1.57
N TYR A 78 -5.84 4.15 -1.48
CA TYR A 78 -7.13 3.50 -1.71
C TYR A 78 -7.28 3.01 -3.15
N TYR A 79 -6.82 3.78 -4.14
CA TYR A 79 -6.86 3.33 -5.52
C TYR A 79 -6.00 2.08 -5.75
N LEU A 80 -4.79 2.06 -5.21
CA LEU A 80 -3.89 0.90 -5.32
C LEU A 80 -4.45 -0.35 -4.64
N MET A 81 -5.32 -0.19 -3.66
CA MET A 81 -6.03 -1.28 -2.99
C MET A 81 -7.35 -1.64 -3.68
N SER A 82 -7.78 -0.87 -4.67
CA SER A 82 -9.06 -1.09 -5.34
C SER A 82 -9.08 -2.37 -6.16
N PRO A 83 -10.26 -2.99 -6.36
CA PRO A 83 -10.41 -4.16 -7.24
C PRO A 83 -9.89 -3.92 -8.65
N THR A 84 -10.05 -2.71 -9.18
CA THR A 84 -9.58 -2.34 -10.51
C THR A 84 -8.06 -2.45 -10.63
N PHE A 85 -7.31 -1.86 -9.71
CA PHE A 85 -5.86 -1.93 -9.71
C PHE A 85 -5.37 -3.34 -9.36
N LEU A 86 -5.99 -3.99 -8.40
CA LEU A 86 -5.65 -5.35 -7.99
C LEU A 86 -5.76 -6.33 -9.16
N LYS A 87 -6.82 -6.22 -9.95
CA LYS A 87 -7.01 -7.02 -11.16
C LYS A 87 -5.88 -6.80 -12.18
N TYR A 88 -5.50 -5.54 -12.40
CA TYR A 88 -4.39 -5.20 -13.28
C TYR A 88 -3.06 -5.78 -12.77
N ALA A 89 -2.76 -5.58 -11.50
CA ALA A 89 -1.52 -6.07 -10.88
C ALA A 89 -1.42 -7.60 -10.95
N ASN A 90 -2.50 -8.32 -10.69
CA ASN A 90 -2.53 -9.77 -10.79
C ASN A 90 -2.34 -10.26 -12.21
N LYS A 91 -2.96 -9.58 -13.20
CA LYS A 91 -2.81 -9.92 -14.61
C LYS A 91 -1.38 -9.74 -15.10
N CYS A 92 -0.70 -8.69 -14.65
CA CYS A 92 0.65 -8.34 -15.11
C CYS A 92 1.77 -8.97 -14.26
N SER A 93 1.45 -9.59 -13.11
CA SER A 93 2.47 -10.22 -12.28
C SER A 93 3.02 -11.49 -12.93
N TYR A 94 4.29 -11.73 -12.69
CA TYR A 94 5.02 -12.88 -13.21
C TYR A 94 5.56 -13.74 -12.06
N GLY A 95 5.78 -15.02 -12.34
CA GLY A 95 6.21 -16.02 -11.37
C GLY A 95 5.05 -16.88 -10.86
N VAL A 96 5.36 -18.11 -10.42
CA VAL A 96 4.34 -19.09 -10.04
C VAL A 96 4.09 -19.11 -8.53
N LYS A 97 5.16 -19.28 -7.72
CA LYS A 97 5.04 -19.37 -6.26
C LYS A 97 5.06 -18.00 -5.58
N MET A 98 5.85 -17.08 -6.12
CA MET A 98 6.05 -15.73 -5.58
C MET A 98 5.87 -14.71 -6.70
N PRO A 99 4.63 -14.49 -7.18
CA PRO A 99 4.39 -13.56 -8.27
C PRO A 99 4.77 -12.13 -7.85
N ARG A 100 5.31 -11.37 -8.80
CA ARG A 100 5.70 -9.97 -8.63
C ARG A 100 5.13 -9.10 -9.72
N LEU A 101 4.72 -7.89 -9.36
CA LEU A 101 4.45 -6.83 -10.33
C LEU A 101 5.76 -6.15 -10.69
N GLY A 102 6.15 -6.25 -11.97
CA GLY A 102 7.36 -5.61 -12.47
C GLY A 102 7.22 -4.08 -12.54
N THR A 103 8.34 -3.37 -12.39
CA THR A 103 8.36 -1.90 -12.44
C THR A 103 7.85 -1.36 -13.78
N ALA A 104 8.18 -2.01 -14.89
CA ALA A 104 7.72 -1.59 -16.22
C ALA A 104 6.21 -1.65 -16.35
N ASP A 105 5.57 -2.73 -15.88
CA ASP A 105 4.12 -2.87 -15.90
C ASP A 105 3.45 -1.93 -14.90
N GLY A 106 4.06 -1.72 -13.74
CA GLY A 106 3.58 -0.74 -12.77
C GLY A 106 3.53 0.68 -13.35
N LYS A 107 4.53 1.07 -14.13
CA LYS A 107 4.58 2.38 -14.80
C LYS A 107 3.54 2.54 -15.90
N LYS A 108 3.06 1.46 -16.49
CA LYS A 108 2.03 1.46 -17.54
C LYS A 108 0.61 1.44 -16.97
N ALA A 109 0.45 1.26 -15.67
CA ALA A 109 -0.86 1.22 -15.05
C ALA A 109 -1.62 2.53 -15.26
N ILE A 110 -2.91 2.42 -15.54
CA ILE A 110 -3.78 3.58 -15.61
C ILE A 110 -4.13 4.01 -14.19
N PHE A 111 -3.85 5.27 -13.88
CA PHE A 111 -4.10 5.85 -12.57
C PHE A 111 -4.96 7.11 -12.74
N PRO A 112 -6.27 7.06 -12.42
CA PRO A 112 -7.11 8.23 -12.55
C PRO A 112 -6.73 9.30 -11.51
N ILE A 113 -6.58 10.53 -11.97
CA ILE A 113 -6.21 11.67 -11.13
C ILE A 113 -7.30 12.74 -11.26
N PRO A 114 -8.41 12.64 -10.50
CA PRO A 114 -9.40 13.69 -10.46
C PRO A 114 -8.83 14.94 -9.74
N PRO A 115 -9.52 16.08 -9.79
CA PRO A 115 -9.10 17.25 -9.00
C PRO A 115 -8.90 16.90 -7.53
N VAL A 116 -7.96 17.58 -6.87
CA VAL A 116 -7.59 17.31 -5.47
C VAL A 116 -8.81 17.33 -4.54
N GLU A 117 -9.74 18.25 -4.74
CA GLU A 117 -10.97 18.34 -3.95
C GLU A 117 -11.82 17.08 -4.06
N GLU A 118 -11.91 16.50 -5.25
CA GLU A 118 -12.61 15.24 -5.48
C GLU A 118 -11.89 14.06 -4.83
N GLN A 119 -10.56 14.04 -4.91
CA GLN A 119 -9.76 13.04 -4.22
C GLN A 119 -10.02 13.06 -2.70
N LEU A 120 -10.03 14.23 -2.11
CA LEU A 120 -10.32 14.43 -0.68
C LEU A 120 -11.71 13.97 -0.31
N ARG A 121 -12.70 14.26 -1.17
CA ARG A 121 -14.09 13.83 -0.98
C ARG A 121 -14.19 12.29 -1.00
N ILE A 122 -13.51 11.65 -1.94
CA ILE A 122 -13.47 10.19 -2.05
C ILE A 122 -12.82 9.56 -0.81
N VAL A 123 -11.69 10.09 -0.37
CA VAL A 123 -11.00 9.63 0.85
C VAL A 123 -11.93 9.74 2.06
N SER A 124 -12.59 10.87 2.24
CA SER A 124 -13.51 11.08 3.35
C SER A 124 -14.67 10.09 3.33
N ALA A 125 -15.24 9.82 2.15
CA ALA A 125 -16.33 8.85 2.00
C ALA A 125 -15.89 7.42 2.34
N ILE A 126 -14.70 7.03 1.91
CA ILE A 126 -14.14 5.69 2.20
C ILE A 126 -13.82 5.55 3.68
N ASP A 127 -13.18 6.55 4.28
CA ASP A 127 -12.86 6.54 5.71
C ASP A 127 -14.13 6.42 6.57
N SER A 128 -15.20 7.14 6.20
CA SER A 128 -16.49 7.05 6.87
C SER A 128 -17.10 5.66 6.75
N ALA A 129 -17.03 5.04 5.57
CA ALA A 129 -17.56 3.70 5.34
C ALA A 129 -16.79 2.65 6.16
N PHE A 130 -15.45 2.73 6.20
CA PHE A 130 -14.64 1.84 7.02
C PHE A 130 -14.87 2.05 8.50
N GLY A 131 -15.06 3.29 8.95
CA GLY A 131 -15.42 3.60 10.33
C GLY A 131 -16.73 2.94 10.76
N LEU A 132 -17.75 2.97 9.89
CA LEU A 132 -19.02 2.29 10.12
C LEU A 132 -18.86 0.76 10.18
N LEU A 133 -18.06 0.20 9.27
CA LEU A 133 -17.79 -1.24 9.27
C LEU A 133 -17.05 -1.68 10.52
N ASP A 134 -16.06 -0.91 10.98
CA ASP A 134 -15.33 -1.18 12.22
C ASP A 134 -16.25 -1.14 13.44
N ASN A 135 -17.20 -0.21 13.49
CA ASN A 135 -18.20 -0.14 14.54
C ASN A 135 -19.12 -1.38 14.55
N ILE A 136 -19.56 -1.84 13.38
CA ILE A 136 -20.37 -3.05 13.25
C ILE A 136 -19.57 -4.27 13.71
N ALA A 137 -18.33 -4.41 13.28
CA ALA A 137 -17.44 -5.50 13.69
C ALA A 137 -17.25 -5.51 15.21
N SER A 138 -17.07 -4.34 15.82
CA SER A 138 -16.95 -4.20 17.29
C SER A 138 -18.21 -4.65 18.03
N LEU A 139 -19.40 -4.38 17.48
CA LEU A 139 -20.67 -4.81 18.07
C LEU A 139 -20.93 -6.31 17.95
N LEU A 140 -20.30 -6.96 16.95
CA LEU A 140 -20.46 -8.40 16.70
C LEU A 140 -19.41 -9.25 17.42
N ALA A 141 -18.39 -8.62 17.96
CA ALA A 141 -17.29 -9.31 18.64
C ALA A 141 -17.67 -9.78 20.05
#